data_99ed26fba1bff18f360f88525e77423e
#
_entry.id   99ed26fba1bff18f360f88525e77423e
#
_cell.length_a   1.000
_cell.length_b   1.000
_cell.length_c   1.000
_cell.angle_alpha   90.00
_cell.angle_beta   90.00
_cell.angle_gamma   90.00
#
_symmetry.space_group_name_H-M   'P 1'
#
loop_
_entity.id
_entity.type
_entity.pdbx_description
1 polymer ?
#
loop_
_entity_poly.entity_id
_entity_poly.type
_entity_poly.pdbx_seq_one_letter_code
_entity_poly.pdbx_strand_id
1 'polypeptide(L)'
;MDKHNLNAFIAVAKTKSFSSAAEILHVTQSTISKRIALLETTMGQKLFDRIARQVSVTPAGAELLPRAKHMVQEYQNAIQAINDLAGNTSGILRLAISHHLGLHRLPPLLKTYAQEHPDVILDIEFMDSEKAYEQVLQGHSEVAVITLALEQHYNITRNKIWNDCLRFVCAQDHPLSKVQEPRLAHLAEYPVILPGLNTYTGRIVQNLFQAEDIRLKSPMSTNYLETISTMVEVGLGWSVLPETLVKNLHVIPISGCHIQRELGYIHHTKKTLSNSAKAXIALINPPL
;
A
#
# COMPACT_ATOMS: atom_id res chain seq x y z
N MET A 1 4.31 -19.63 24.74
CA MET A 1 5.07 -18.82 23.73
C MET A 1 5.01 -17.36 24.17
N ASP A 2 6.18 -16.72 24.32
CA ASP A 2 6.28 -15.38 24.91
C ASP A 2 6.49 -14.33 23.80
N LYS A 3 5.91 -13.14 23.97
CA LYS A 3 6.05 -11.98 23.06
C LYS A 3 7.52 -11.63 22.81
N HIS A 4 8.38 -11.67 23.84
CA HIS A 4 9.79 -11.33 23.67
C HIS A 4 10.52 -12.33 22.76
N ASN A 5 10.13 -13.61 22.80
CA ASN A 5 10.70 -14.65 21.95
C ASN A 5 10.23 -14.44 20.49
N LEU A 6 8.96 -14.09 20.29
CA LEU A 6 8.42 -13.77 18.96
C LEU A 6 9.10 -12.53 18.36
N ASN A 7 9.29 -11.48 19.16
CA ASN A 7 9.97 -10.26 18.69
C ASN A 7 11.44 -10.56 18.31
N ALA A 8 12.13 -11.37 19.08
CA ALA A 8 13.51 -11.78 18.75
C ALA A 8 13.53 -12.55 17.41
N PHE A 9 12.59 -13.47 17.23
CA PHE A 9 12.47 -14.24 15.98
C PHE A 9 12.22 -13.34 14.77
N ILE A 10 11.25 -12.42 14.88
CA ILE A 10 10.90 -11.48 13.80
C ILE A 10 12.12 -10.58 13.46
N ALA A 11 12.81 -10.07 14.48
CA ALA A 11 13.97 -9.18 14.30
C ALA A 11 15.13 -9.94 13.59
N VAL A 12 15.44 -11.18 14.00
CA VAL A 12 16.48 -11.98 13.34
C VAL A 12 16.07 -12.31 11.90
N ALA A 13 14.81 -12.66 11.65
CA ALA A 13 14.31 -12.94 10.30
C ALA A 13 14.44 -11.72 9.37
N LYS A 14 14.18 -10.52 9.91
CA LYS A 14 14.28 -9.26 9.17
C LYS A 14 15.73 -8.87 8.88
N THR A 15 16.59 -8.94 9.90
CA THR A 15 17.98 -8.45 9.79
C THR A 15 18.95 -9.50 9.24
N LYS A 16 18.55 -10.79 9.27
CA LYS A 16 19.41 -11.95 8.97
C LYS A 16 20.68 -11.96 9.84
N SER A 17 20.61 -11.38 11.06
CA SER A 17 21.74 -11.20 11.97
C SER A 17 21.26 -11.18 13.42
N PHE A 18 21.84 -12.03 14.25
CA PHE A 18 21.57 -12.05 15.70
C PHE A 18 22.08 -10.79 16.39
N SER A 19 23.21 -10.25 15.94
CA SER A 19 23.78 -9.02 16.51
C SER A 19 22.96 -7.80 16.16
N SER A 20 22.57 -7.64 14.88
CA SER A 20 21.72 -6.52 14.46
C SER A 20 20.33 -6.59 15.11
N ALA A 21 19.77 -7.80 15.28
CA ALA A 21 18.51 -7.97 16.00
C ALA A 21 18.64 -7.54 17.47
N ALA A 22 19.79 -7.83 18.08
CA ALA A 22 20.08 -7.44 19.47
C ALA A 22 20.13 -5.91 19.61
N GLU A 23 20.78 -5.23 18.66
CA GLU A 23 20.85 -3.77 18.61
C GLU A 23 19.45 -3.15 18.51
N ILE A 24 18.62 -3.64 17.56
CA ILE A 24 17.25 -3.16 17.34
C ILE A 24 16.38 -3.34 18.59
N LEU A 25 16.57 -4.47 19.31
CA LEU A 25 15.76 -4.77 20.49
C LEU A 25 16.39 -4.31 21.80
N HIS A 26 17.54 -3.60 21.74
CA HIS A 26 18.27 -3.06 22.89
C HIS A 26 18.58 -4.12 23.95
N VAL A 27 19.05 -5.29 23.49
CA VAL A 27 19.46 -6.41 24.36
C VAL A 27 20.80 -6.99 23.88
N THR A 28 21.36 -7.93 24.63
CA THR A 28 22.59 -8.60 24.20
C THR A 28 22.29 -9.67 23.14
N GLN A 29 23.28 -9.98 22.31
CA GLN A 29 23.19 -11.06 21.32
C GLN A 29 22.92 -12.42 21.97
N SER A 30 23.49 -12.66 23.18
CA SER A 30 23.23 -13.88 23.95
C SER A 30 21.76 -13.99 24.38
N THR A 31 21.11 -12.85 24.71
CA THR A 31 19.68 -12.80 25.02
C THR A 31 18.85 -13.20 23.79
N ILE A 32 19.18 -12.68 22.60
CA ILE A 32 18.50 -13.07 21.36
C ILE A 32 18.66 -14.58 21.12
N SER A 33 19.89 -15.10 21.26
CA SER A 33 20.16 -16.53 21.06
C SER A 33 19.34 -17.40 22.01
N LYS A 34 19.22 -17.00 23.29
CA LYS A 34 18.42 -17.72 24.29
C LYS A 34 16.93 -17.71 23.94
N ARG A 35 16.40 -16.54 23.52
CA ARG A 35 15.00 -16.39 23.12
C ARG A 35 14.67 -17.26 21.91
N ILE A 36 15.55 -17.30 20.92
CA ILE A 36 15.37 -18.15 19.74
C ILE A 36 15.43 -19.63 20.12
N ALA A 37 16.41 -20.04 20.92
CA ALA A 37 16.53 -21.42 21.37
C ALA A 37 15.28 -21.88 22.12
N LEU A 38 14.74 -21.03 22.99
CA LEU A 38 13.50 -21.33 23.72
C LEU A 38 12.31 -21.46 22.78
N LEU A 39 12.22 -20.60 21.78
CA LEU A 39 11.14 -20.68 20.78
C LEU A 39 11.28 -21.96 19.94
N GLU A 40 12.49 -22.31 19.50
CA GLU A 40 12.77 -23.55 18.77
C GLU A 40 12.42 -24.79 19.61
N THR A 41 12.76 -24.78 20.91
CA THR A 41 12.37 -25.84 21.83
C THR A 41 10.85 -25.96 21.93
N THR A 42 10.15 -24.85 22.05
CA THR A 42 8.68 -24.82 22.12
C THR A 42 8.05 -25.37 20.84
N MET A 43 8.64 -25.06 19.68
CA MET A 43 8.14 -25.50 18.37
C MET A 43 8.59 -26.93 18.00
N GLY A 44 9.61 -27.45 18.67
CA GLY A 44 10.21 -28.73 18.32
C GLY A 44 10.95 -28.72 16.98
N GLN A 45 11.26 -27.54 16.45
CA GLN A 45 11.85 -27.37 15.12
C GLN A 45 12.86 -26.21 15.13
N LYS A 46 13.91 -26.34 14.32
CA LYS A 46 14.81 -25.20 14.07
C LYS A 46 14.09 -24.17 13.19
N LEU A 47 14.23 -22.89 13.55
CA LEU A 47 13.63 -21.78 12.82
C LEU A 47 14.64 -21.04 11.95
N PHE A 48 15.94 -21.22 12.25
CA PHE A 48 17.03 -20.63 11.47
C PHE A 48 18.11 -21.65 11.16
N ASP A 49 18.61 -21.59 9.94
CA ASP A 49 19.86 -22.21 9.53
C ASP A 49 20.99 -21.19 9.69
N ARG A 50 22.15 -21.67 10.16
CA ARG A 50 23.37 -20.88 10.35
C ARG A 50 24.48 -21.57 9.59
N ILE A 51 24.68 -21.18 8.33
CA ILE A 51 25.68 -21.78 7.45
C ILE A 51 26.65 -20.69 6.98
N ALA A 52 27.94 -20.92 7.17
CA ALA A 52 29.00 -20.01 6.69
C ALA A 52 28.78 -18.55 7.11
N ARG A 53 28.39 -18.30 8.36
CA ARG A 53 28.09 -16.98 8.95
C ARG A 53 26.83 -16.31 8.39
N GLN A 54 26.06 -17.00 7.56
CA GLN A 54 24.77 -16.50 7.08
C GLN A 54 23.63 -17.08 7.91
N VAL A 55 22.60 -16.25 8.15
CA VAL A 55 21.41 -16.67 8.87
C VAL A 55 20.25 -16.63 7.87
N SER A 56 19.61 -17.76 7.67
CA SER A 56 18.42 -17.89 6.83
C SER A 56 17.30 -18.58 7.58
N VAL A 57 16.09 -18.26 7.20
CA VAL A 57 14.88 -18.84 7.82
C VAL A 57 14.67 -20.25 7.25
N THR A 58 14.44 -21.25 8.11
CA THR A 58 14.07 -22.62 7.68
C THR A 58 12.64 -22.64 7.13
N PRO A 59 12.20 -23.73 6.49
CA PRO A 59 10.77 -23.87 6.14
C PRO A 59 9.83 -23.71 7.34
N ALA A 60 10.19 -24.24 8.51
CA ALA A 60 9.41 -24.07 9.75
C ALA A 60 9.37 -22.60 10.17
N GLY A 61 10.52 -21.90 10.07
CA GLY A 61 10.58 -20.47 10.35
C GLY A 61 9.75 -19.66 9.35
N ALA A 62 9.79 -20.01 8.07
CA ALA A 62 8.99 -19.32 7.05
C ALA A 62 7.48 -19.45 7.32
N GLU A 63 7.04 -20.63 7.78
CA GLU A 63 5.64 -20.86 8.16
C GLU A 63 5.26 -20.11 9.44
N LEU A 64 6.18 -20.03 10.40
CA LEU A 64 5.92 -19.35 11.67
C LEU A 64 5.93 -17.82 11.50
N LEU A 65 6.71 -17.25 10.57
CA LEU A 65 6.98 -15.81 10.51
C LEU A 65 5.71 -14.96 10.37
N PRO A 66 4.79 -15.23 9.42
CA PRO A 66 3.56 -14.45 9.35
C PRO A 66 2.69 -14.62 10.59
N ARG A 67 2.63 -15.82 11.17
CA ARG A 67 1.86 -16.08 12.40
C ARG A 67 2.45 -15.34 13.60
N ALA A 68 3.78 -15.32 13.73
CA ALA A 68 4.49 -14.61 14.80
C ALA A 68 4.21 -13.10 14.73
N LYS A 69 4.26 -12.53 13.52
CA LYS A 69 3.92 -11.11 13.31
C LYS A 69 2.48 -10.84 13.74
N HIS A 70 1.55 -11.69 13.32
CA HIS A 70 0.13 -11.54 13.66
C HIS A 70 -0.10 -11.60 15.17
N MET A 71 0.54 -12.56 15.87
CA MET A 71 0.41 -12.70 17.33
C MET A 71 0.95 -11.46 18.08
N VAL A 72 2.11 -10.95 17.65
CA VAL A 72 2.67 -9.72 18.25
C VAL A 72 1.73 -8.53 17.99
N GLN A 73 1.19 -8.45 16.77
CA GLN A 73 0.24 -7.41 16.40
C GLN A 73 -1.03 -7.46 17.26
N GLU A 74 -1.61 -8.66 17.45
CA GLU A 74 -2.83 -8.81 18.26
C GLU A 74 -2.58 -8.48 19.74
N TYR A 75 -1.40 -8.79 20.26
CA TYR A 75 -1.02 -8.37 21.60
C TYR A 75 -1.03 -6.83 21.73
N GLN A 76 -0.49 -6.13 20.73
CA GLN A 76 -0.46 -4.66 20.71
C GLN A 76 -1.87 -4.09 20.54
N ASN A 77 -2.69 -4.70 19.68
CA ASN A 77 -4.09 -4.30 19.47
C ASN A 77 -4.90 -4.41 20.78
N ALA A 78 -4.67 -5.47 21.56
CA ALA A 78 -5.35 -5.66 22.83
C ALA A 78 -5.00 -4.55 23.84
N ILE A 79 -3.72 -4.18 23.94
CA ILE A 79 -3.30 -3.07 24.80
C ILE A 79 -3.94 -1.76 24.32
N GLN A 80 -3.91 -1.51 23.01
CA GLN A 80 -4.50 -0.30 22.42
C GLN A 80 -5.99 -0.21 22.71
N ALA A 81 -6.71 -1.33 22.55
CA ALA A 81 -8.15 -1.37 22.79
C ALA A 81 -8.52 -1.00 24.25
N ILE A 82 -7.68 -1.44 25.20
CA ILE A 82 -7.89 -1.09 26.62
C ILE A 82 -7.60 0.40 26.86
N ASN A 83 -6.52 0.92 26.28
CA ASN A 83 -6.17 2.35 26.39
C ASN A 83 -7.25 3.24 25.76
N ASP A 84 -7.83 2.81 24.66
CA ASP A 84 -8.92 3.53 23.98
C ASP A 84 -10.15 3.69 24.85
N LEU A 85 -10.41 2.75 25.79
CA LEU A 85 -11.53 2.86 26.73
C LEU A 85 -11.36 4.07 27.68
N ALA A 86 -10.12 4.51 27.91
CA ALA A 86 -9.85 5.71 28.70
C ALA A 86 -10.09 7.03 27.94
N GLY A 87 -10.48 6.93 26.66
CA GLY A 87 -10.81 8.10 25.83
C GLY A 87 -9.61 8.75 25.17
N ASN A 88 -8.41 8.28 25.42
CA ASN A 88 -7.19 8.89 24.88
C ASN A 88 -6.99 8.51 23.40
N THR A 89 -6.46 9.47 22.63
CA THR A 89 -6.01 9.22 21.27
C THR A 89 -4.47 9.12 21.32
N SER A 90 -3.97 7.89 21.38
CA SER A 90 -2.54 7.61 21.56
C SER A 90 -2.19 6.23 21.00
N GLY A 91 -0.92 5.87 21.02
CA GLY A 91 -0.44 4.56 20.60
C GLY A 91 0.01 4.54 19.14
N ILE A 92 -0.13 3.40 18.45
CA ILE A 92 0.38 3.23 17.09
C ILE A 92 -0.79 3.15 16.11
N LEU A 93 -0.83 4.08 15.15
CA LEU A 93 -1.76 4.03 14.03
C LEU A 93 -1.05 3.46 12.80
N ARG A 94 -1.44 2.26 12.39
CA ARG A 94 -0.86 1.59 11.21
C ARG A 94 -1.69 1.86 9.97
N LEU A 95 -1.07 2.59 9.04
CA LEU A 95 -1.71 3.02 7.80
C LEU A 95 -0.99 2.41 6.58
N ALA A 96 -1.75 1.86 5.66
CA ALA A 96 -1.25 1.56 4.32
C ALA A 96 -1.77 2.65 3.37
N ILE A 97 -0.90 3.23 2.57
CA ILE A 97 -1.27 4.35 1.71
C ILE A 97 -0.76 4.08 0.29
N SER A 98 -1.64 4.25 -0.71
CA SER A 98 -1.19 4.15 -2.09
C SER A 98 -0.27 5.33 -2.43
N HIS A 99 0.78 5.06 -3.23
CA HIS A 99 1.84 6.03 -3.52
C HIS A 99 1.28 7.38 -3.97
N HIS A 100 0.38 7.37 -4.94
CA HIS A 100 -0.21 8.61 -5.50
C HIS A 100 -0.94 9.44 -4.43
N LEU A 101 -1.74 8.79 -3.57
CA LEU A 101 -2.46 9.49 -2.49
C LEU A 101 -1.49 10.04 -1.45
N GLY A 102 -0.45 9.27 -1.15
CA GLY A 102 0.60 9.68 -0.21
C GLY A 102 1.40 10.87 -0.68
N LEU A 103 1.51 11.08 -2.00
CA LEU A 103 2.22 12.23 -2.57
C LEU A 103 1.32 13.47 -2.75
N HIS A 104 0.08 13.28 -3.16
CA HIS A 104 -0.72 14.40 -3.68
C HIS A 104 -1.90 14.81 -2.80
N ARG A 105 -2.45 13.91 -1.96
CA ARG A 105 -3.65 14.23 -1.18
C ARG A 105 -3.45 14.22 0.33
N LEU A 106 -2.64 13.28 0.83
CA LEU A 106 -2.56 13.06 2.27
C LEU A 106 -1.54 13.94 3.03
N PRO A 107 -0.46 14.50 2.43
CA PRO A 107 0.53 15.21 3.22
C PRO A 107 -0.02 16.32 4.11
N PRO A 108 -0.92 17.22 3.63
CA PRO A 108 -1.47 18.23 4.53
C PRO A 108 -2.33 17.63 5.66
N LEU A 109 -3.10 16.57 5.38
CA LEU A 109 -3.92 15.91 6.39
C LEU A 109 -3.06 15.20 7.43
N LEU A 110 -1.99 14.51 7.00
CA LEU A 110 -1.05 13.86 7.92
C LEU A 110 -0.31 14.86 8.79
N LYS A 111 0.04 16.03 8.24
CA LYS A 111 0.65 17.13 9.02
C LYS A 111 -0.30 17.60 10.11
N THR A 112 -1.56 17.90 9.77
CA THR A 112 -2.58 18.31 10.74
C THR A 112 -2.77 17.24 11.81
N TYR A 113 -2.90 15.98 11.39
CA TYR A 113 -3.08 14.85 12.31
C TYR A 113 -1.93 14.74 13.32
N ALA A 114 -0.69 14.84 12.85
CA ALA A 114 0.50 14.74 13.71
C ALA A 114 0.58 15.90 14.72
N GLN A 115 0.09 17.07 14.35
CA GLN A 115 0.04 18.23 15.24
C GLN A 115 -1.06 18.10 16.31
N GLU A 116 -2.23 17.57 15.91
CA GLU A 116 -3.37 17.43 16.83
C GLU A 116 -3.24 16.21 17.76
N HIS A 117 -2.48 15.19 17.35
CA HIS A 117 -2.35 13.94 18.10
C HIS A 117 -0.86 13.56 18.29
N PRO A 118 -0.10 14.35 19.07
CA PRO A 118 1.36 14.12 19.22
C PRO A 118 1.70 12.82 19.94
N ASP A 119 0.75 12.22 20.66
CA ASP A 119 0.95 10.93 21.37
C ASP A 119 0.68 9.71 20.45
N VAL A 120 0.35 9.95 19.17
CA VAL A 120 0.15 8.88 18.20
C VAL A 120 1.41 8.70 17.35
N ILE A 121 1.90 7.47 17.29
CA ILE A 121 2.99 7.11 16.39
C ILE A 121 2.36 6.68 15.06
N LEU A 122 2.64 7.42 13.99
CA LEU A 122 2.20 7.08 12.64
C LEU A 122 3.13 6.04 12.05
N ASP A 123 2.65 4.81 11.91
CA ASP A 123 3.37 3.69 11.27
C ASP A 123 2.79 3.55 9.85
N ILE A 124 3.41 4.23 8.90
CA ILE A 124 2.88 4.37 7.54
C ILE A 124 3.73 3.53 6.56
N GLU A 125 3.06 2.68 5.80
CA GLU A 125 3.67 1.95 4.69
C GLU A 125 3.06 2.42 3.36
N PHE A 126 3.92 2.78 2.42
CA PHE A 126 3.49 3.14 1.06
C PHE A 126 3.58 1.92 0.15
N MET A 127 2.50 1.64 -0.57
CA MET A 127 2.42 0.43 -1.41
C MET A 127 1.31 0.54 -2.46
N ASP A 128 1.22 -0.45 -3.33
CA ASP A 128 0.10 -0.55 -4.28
C ASP A 128 -1.22 -0.80 -3.54
N SER A 129 -2.32 -0.28 -4.07
CA SER A 129 -3.65 -0.39 -3.45
C SER A 129 -4.05 -1.84 -3.17
N GLU A 130 -3.67 -2.77 -4.05
CA GLU A 130 -3.97 -4.18 -3.94
C GLU A 130 -3.25 -4.82 -2.73
N LYS A 131 -1.98 -4.46 -2.53
CA LYS A 131 -1.22 -4.90 -1.35
C LYS A 131 -1.79 -4.30 -0.07
N ALA A 132 -2.16 -3.02 -0.10
CA ALA A 132 -2.78 -2.34 1.04
C ALA A 132 -4.09 -3.02 1.42
N TYR A 133 -4.85 -3.47 0.43
CA TYR A 133 -6.08 -4.24 0.63
C TYR A 133 -5.79 -5.53 1.41
N GLU A 134 -4.76 -6.28 0.98
CA GLU A 134 -4.32 -7.49 1.67
C GLU A 134 -3.84 -7.21 3.10
N GLN A 135 -3.10 -6.11 3.29
CA GLN A 135 -2.60 -5.70 4.63
C GLN A 135 -3.77 -5.49 5.61
N VAL A 136 -4.86 -4.87 5.15
CA VAL A 136 -6.06 -4.67 5.97
C VAL A 136 -6.76 -6.00 6.25
N LEU A 137 -6.92 -6.86 5.24
CA LEU A 137 -7.54 -8.19 5.41
C LEU A 137 -6.78 -9.06 6.41
N GLN A 138 -5.44 -8.96 6.41
CA GLN A 138 -4.59 -9.71 7.32
C GLN A 138 -4.41 -9.03 8.68
N GLY A 139 -4.96 -7.83 8.87
CA GLY A 139 -4.88 -7.07 10.11
C GLY A 139 -3.53 -6.40 10.37
N HIS A 140 -2.64 -6.37 9.39
CA HIS A 140 -1.34 -5.71 9.49
C HIS A 140 -1.48 -4.19 9.50
N SER A 141 -2.37 -3.65 8.66
CA SER A 141 -2.75 -2.23 8.70
C SER A 141 -4.17 -2.12 9.24
N GLU A 142 -4.42 -1.08 10.00
CA GLU A 142 -5.74 -0.82 10.57
C GLU A 142 -6.64 -0.13 9.55
N VAL A 143 -6.08 0.84 8.84
CA VAL A 143 -6.77 1.59 7.79
C VAL A 143 -5.85 1.65 6.58
N ALA A 144 -6.43 1.57 5.38
CA ALA A 144 -5.70 1.86 4.16
C ALA A 144 -6.40 2.98 3.39
N VAL A 145 -5.62 3.94 2.85
CA VAL A 145 -6.13 5.03 2.00
C VAL A 145 -5.61 4.79 0.58
N ILE A 146 -6.52 4.41 -0.31
CA ILE A 146 -6.15 3.72 -1.57
C ILE A 146 -7.12 4.06 -2.71
N THR A 147 -6.78 3.60 -3.92
CA THR A 147 -7.75 3.40 -4.99
C THR A 147 -8.66 2.23 -4.59
N LEU A 148 -9.95 2.48 -4.55
CA LEU A 148 -10.91 1.46 -4.11
C LEU A 148 -11.08 0.36 -5.16
N ALA A 149 -11.18 -0.88 -4.70
CA ALA A 149 -11.43 -2.04 -5.55
C ALA A 149 -12.74 -1.89 -6.31
N LEU A 150 -12.80 -2.41 -7.53
CA LEU A 150 -14.03 -2.45 -8.31
C LEU A 150 -15.06 -3.39 -7.68
N GLU A 151 -14.57 -4.47 -7.08
CA GLU A 151 -15.40 -5.48 -6.43
C GLU A 151 -15.42 -5.27 -4.91
N GLN A 152 -16.55 -5.58 -4.30
CA GLN A 152 -16.71 -5.48 -2.85
C GLN A 152 -16.33 -6.80 -2.18
N HIS A 153 -15.57 -6.70 -1.09
CA HIS A 153 -15.19 -7.86 -0.26
C HIS A 153 -15.94 -7.81 1.06
N TYR A 154 -16.54 -8.93 1.45
CA TYR A 154 -17.45 -9.01 2.62
C TYR A 154 -16.76 -8.66 3.96
N ASN A 155 -15.46 -8.82 4.07
CA ASN A 155 -14.68 -8.48 5.28
C ASN A 155 -14.12 -7.04 5.27
N ILE A 156 -14.42 -6.26 4.23
CA ILE A 156 -13.88 -4.90 4.10
C ILE A 156 -15.02 -3.89 4.06
N THR A 157 -14.95 -2.93 4.95
CA THR A 157 -15.75 -1.70 4.87
C THR A 157 -14.98 -0.72 3.99
N ARG A 158 -15.61 -0.25 2.91
CA ARG A 158 -15.01 0.72 1.99
C ARG A 158 -15.81 2.03 2.06
N ASN A 159 -15.10 3.14 2.10
CA ASN A 159 -15.69 4.47 2.15
C ASN A 159 -15.03 5.34 1.09
N LYS A 160 -15.81 5.75 0.13
CA LYS A 160 -15.38 6.64 -0.95
C LYS A 160 -15.27 8.06 -0.42
N ILE A 161 -14.17 8.74 -0.74
CA ILE A 161 -13.91 10.13 -0.36
C ILE A 161 -13.82 11.02 -1.62
N TRP A 162 -13.09 10.54 -2.64
CA TRP A 162 -12.83 11.34 -3.84
C TRP A 162 -13.16 10.56 -5.11
N ASN A 163 -13.64 11.27 -6.12
CA ASN A 163 -13.59 10.83 -7.50
C ASN A 163 -12.27 11.31 -8.10
N ASP A 164 -11.63 10.48 -8.88
CA ASP A 164 -10.36 10.79 -9.53
C ASP A 164 -10.55 10.59 -11.04
N CYS A 165 -10.59 11.68 -11.78
CA CYS A 165 -10.73 11.65 -13.23
C CYS A 165 -9.39 11.33 -13.87
N LEU A 166 -9.39 10.39 -14.79
CA LEU A 166 -8.20 9.98 -15.53
C LEU A 166 -8.28 10.53 -16.95
N ARG A 167 -7.17 11.03 -17.46
CA ARG A 167 -7.04 11.62 -18.80
C ARG A 167 -6.07 10.81 -19.64
N PHE A 168 -6.41 10.63 -20.90
CA PHE A 168 -5.46 10.15 -21.91
C PHE A 168 -4.44 11.26 -22.15
N VAL A 169 -3.15 10.92 -22.13
CA VAL A 169 -2.08 11.92 -22.23
C VAL A 169 -0.92 11.42 -23.08
N CYS A 170 -0.24 12.37 -23.72
CA CYS A 170 1.02 12.13 -24.45
C CYS A 170 1.93 13.35 -24.31
N ALA A 171 3.15 13.25 -24.82
CA ALA A 171 4.06 14.40 -24.89
C ALA A 171 3.46 15.49 -25.80
N GLN A 172 3.86 16.74 -25.58
CA GLN A 172 3.36 17.89 -26.37
C GLN A 172 3.66 17.74 -27.87
N ASP A 173 4.78 17.14 -28.22
CA ASP A 173 5.23 16.96 -29.61
C ASP A 173 4.88 15.57 -30.20
N HIS A 174 4.18 14.73 -29.44
CA HIS A 174 3.80 13.38 -29.87
C HIS A 174 2.81 13.45 -31.05
N PRO A 175 2.88 12.53 -32.04
CA PRO A 175 1.93 12.55 -33.17
C PRO A 175 0.45 12.59 -32.76
N LEU A 176 0.07 11.95 -31.67
CA LEU A 176 -1.31 11.96 -31.16
C LEU A 176 -1.80 13.36 -30.78
N SER A 177 -0.90 14.30 -30.45
CA SER A 177 -1.30 15.67 -30.10
C SER A 177 -1.84 16.46 -31.31
N LYS A 178 -1.56 15.96 -32.53
CA LYS A 178 -1.96 16.62 -33.78
C LYS A 178 -3.23 16.02 -34.38
N VAL A 179 -3.78 14.94 -33.79
CA VAL A 179 -4.99 14.28 -34.29
C VAL A 179 -6.22 15.10 -33.86
N GLN A 180 -6.99 15.59 -34.83
CA GLN A 180 -8.13 16.50 -34.56
C GLN A 180 -9.27 15.79 -33.82
N GLU A 181 -9.62 14.55 -34.21
CA GLU A 181 -10.68 13.77 -33.58
C GLU A 181 -10.12 12.41 -33.16
N PRO A 182 -9.34 12.37 -32.07
CA PRO A 182 -8.72 11.10 -31.66
C PRO A 182 -9.77 10.09 -31.18
N ARG A 183 -9.55 8.83 -31.54
CA ARG A 183 -10.36 7.68 -31.11
C ARG A 183 -9.44 6.65 -30.45
N LEU A 184 -10.00 5.71 -29.71
CA LEU A 184 -9.22 4.67 -29.05
C LEU A 184 -8.33 3.89 -30.03
N ALA A 185 -8.81 3.66 -31.26
CA ALA A 185 -8.03 2.97 -32.29
C ALA A 185 -6.72 3.70 -32.66
N HIS A 186 -6.73 5.05 -32.69
CA HIS A 186 -5.51 5.83 -32.97
C HIS A 186 -4.47 5.65 -31.86
N LEU A 187 -4.91 5.53 -30.59
CA LEU A 187 -4.01 5.31 -29.47
C LEU A 187 -3.30 3.95 -29.61
N ALA A 188 -3.98 2.92 -30.12
CA ALA A 188 -3.42 1.59 -30.25
C ALA A 188 -2.27 1.50 -31.27
N GLU A 189 -2.13 2.49 -32.15
CA GLU A 189 -1.03 2.57 -33.12
C GLU A 189 0.31 2.85 -32.43
N TYR A 190 0.28 3.45 -31.24
CA TYR A 190 1.47 3.90 -30.50
C TYR A 190 1.67 3.11 -29.21
N PRO A 191 2.91 3.01 -28.73
CA PRO A 191 3.19 2.37 -27.45
C PRO A 191 2.47 3.07 -26.29
N VAL A 192 1.95 2.26 -25.34
CA VAL A 192 1.32 2.77 -24.13
C VAL A 192 2.16 2.40 -22.90
N ILE A 193 2.19 3.29 -21.92
CA ILE A 193 2.85 3.05 -20.62
C ILE A 193 1.74 3.03 -19.57
N LEU A 194 1.49 1.88 -18.96
CA LEU A 194 0.38 1.71 -18.01
C LEU A 194 0.86 1.03 -16.72
N PRO A 195 0.13 1.24 -15.63
CA PRO A 195 0.28 0.37 -14.47
C PRO A 195 -0.02 -1.08 -14.84
N GLY A 196 0.60 -1.99 -14.13
CA GLY A 196 0.42 -3.43 -14.38
C GLY A 196 -1.04 -3.87 -14.25
N LEU A 197 -1.38 -4.97 -14.91
CA LEU A 197 -2.74 -5.55 -14.87
C LEU A 197 -3.11 -6.08 -13.49
N ASN A 198 -2.15 -6.22 -12.61
CA ASN A 198 -2.39 -6.52 -11.20
C ASN A 198 -2.95 -5.31 -10.42
N THR A 199 -3.04 -4.12 -11.04
CA THR A 199 -3.55 -2.91 -10.39
C THR A 199 -4.99 -2.60 -10.83
N TYR A 200 -5.76 -1.93 -9.96
CA TYR A 200 -7.13 -1.50 -10.28
C TYR A 200 -7.13 -0.53 -11.47
N THR A 201 -6.19 0.42 -11.49
CA THR A 201 -6.08 1.40 -12.59
C THR A 201 -5.75 0.72 -13.92
N GLY A 202 -4.78 -0.20 -13.92
CA GLY A 202 -4.43 -0.96 -15.13
C GLY A 202 -5.61 -1.73 -15.69
N ARG A 203 -6.39 -2.39 -14.81
CA ARG A 203 -7.58 -3.14 -15.22
C ARG A 203 -8.68 -2.23 -15.79
N ILE A 204 -8.92 -1.05 -15.19
CA ILE A 204 -9.91 -0.09 -15.69
C ILE A 204 -9.58 0.28 -17.15
N VAL A 205 -8.31 0.62 -17.43
CA VAL A 205 -7.88 1.01 -18.78
C VAL A 205 -7.96 -0.20 -19.74
N GLN A 206 -7.45 -1.34 -19.30
CA GLN A 206 -7.50 -2.55 -20.15
C GLN A 206 -8.92 -2.92 -20.54
N ASN A 207 -9.86 -2.94 -19.59
CA ASN A 207 -11.25 -3.29 -19.84
C ASN A 207 -11.88 -2.35 -20.89
N LEU A 208 -11.53 -1.05 -20.83
CA LEU A 208 -12.03 -0.08 -21.81
C LEU A 208 -11.61 -0.46 -23.24
N PHE A 209 -10.34 -0.80 -23.45
CA PHE A 209 -9.85 -1.15 -24.79
C PHE A 209 -10.34 -2.54 -25.22
N GLN A 210 -10.46 -3.48 -24.29
CA GLN A 210 -11.01 -4.81 -24.57
C GLN A 210 -12.47 -4.74 -25.03
N ALA A 211 -13.26 -3.82 -24.49
CA ALA A 211 -14.66 -3.64 -24.89
C ALA A 211 -14.81 -3.23 -26.37
N GLU A 212 -13.76 -2.62 -26.94
CA GLU A 212 -13.71 -2.23 -28.36
C GLU A 212 -12.88 -3.22 -29.20
N ASP A 213 -12.49 -4.38 -28.63
CA ASP A 213 -11.62 -5.41 -29.25
C ASP A 213 -10.27 -4.82 -29.71
N ILE A 214 -9.74 -3.86 -28.97
CA ILE A 214 -8.46 -3.19 -29.26
C ILE A 214 -7.36 -3.74 -28.36
N ARG A 215 -6.25 -4.18 -28.97
CA ARG A 215 -5.07 -4.67 -28.26
C ARG A 215 -4.05 -3.56 -28.12
N LEU A 216 -3.60 -3.32 -26.89
CA LEU A 216 -2.59 -2.31 -26.59
C LEU A 216 -1.17 -2.91 -26.65
N LYS A 217 -0.24 -2.12 -27.17
CA LYS A 217 1.21 -2.44 -27.17
C LYS A 217 1.85 -1.75 -25.95
N SER A 218 2.03 -2.50 -24.87
CA SER A 218 2.60 -1.96 -23.62
C SER A 218 3.97 -2.58 -23.35
N PRO A 219 5.02 -2.03 -23.98
CA PRO A 219 6.39 -2.53 -23.77
C PRO A 219 6.98 -2.14 -22.42
N MET A 220 6.34 -1.22 -21.71
CA MET A 220 6.84 -0.68 -20.43
C MET A 220 5.67 -0.60 -19.44
N SER A 221 5.92 -1.03 -18.22
CA SER A 221 4.92 -1.00 -17.15
C SER A 221 5.58 -0.66 -15.82
N THR A 222 4.94 0.20 -15.05
CA THR A 222 5.31 0.51 -13.66
C THR A 222 4.06 0.97 -12.92
N ASN A 223 3.98 0.66 -11.63
CA ASN A 223 2.81 1.07 -10.82
C ASN A 223 2.95 2.49 -10.25
N TYR A 224 4.08 3.15 -10.47
CA TYR A 224 4.32 4.53 -10.01
C TYR A 224 3.86 5.52 -11.08
N LEU A 225 2.70 6.17 -10.84
CA LEU A 225 2.08 7.08 -11.82
C LEU A 225 2.98 8.28 -12.16
N GLU A 226 3.77 8.73 -11.19
CA GLU A 226 4.73 9.81 -11.37
C GLU A 226 5.85 9.41 -12.35
N THR A 227 6.31 8.17 -12.25
CA THR A 227 7.28 7.62 -13.23
C THR A 227 6.64 7.53 -14.61
N ILE A 228 5.39 7.07 -14.69
CA ILE A 228 4.66 7.01 -15.97
C ILE A 228 4.57 8.41 -16.57
N SER A 229 4.18 9.41 -15.78
CA SER A 229 4.07 10.80 -16.23
C SER A 229 5.40 11.29 -16.86
N THR A 230 6.52 11.03 -16.18
CA THR A 230 7.86 11.42 -16.68
C THR A 230 8.20 10.69 -17.98
N MET A 231 7.91 9.37 -18.07
CA MET A 231 8.22 8.60 -19.29
C MET A 231 7.34 9.06 -20.47
N VAL A 232 6.11 9.46 -20.21
CA VAL A 232 5.23 10.05 -21.24
C VAL A 232 5.77 11.42 -21.68
N GLU A 233 6.20 12.25 -20.71
CA GLU A 233 6.71 13.60 -20.99
C GLU A 233 7.95 13.57 -21.93
N VAL A 234 8.80 12.56 -21.77
CA VAL A 234 9.97 12.39 -22.66
C VAL A 234 9.65 11.67 -23.99
N GLY A 235 8.37 11.41 -24.27
CA GLY A 235 7.91 10.92 -25.57
C GLY A 235 7.99 9.42 -25.79
N LEU A 236 8.11 8.59 -24.72
CA LEU A 236 8.22 7.13 -24.88
C LEU A 236 6.89 6.43 -25.20
N GLY A 237 5.78 7.18 -25.14
CA GLY A 237 4.46 6.65 -25.43
C GLY A 237 3.38 7.55 -24.88
N TRP A 238 2.16 7.03 -24.84
CA TRP A 238 1.01 7.71 -24.23
C TRP A 238 0.59 6.95 -22.98
N SER A 239 -0.27 7.57 -22.16
CA SER A 239 -0.78 6.91 -20.94
C SER A 239 -2.18 7.41 -20.57
N VAL A 240 -2.69 6.88 -19.45
CA VAL A 240 -3.89 7.35 -18.77
C VAL A 240 -3.49 7.73 -17.34
N LEU A 241 -3.61 9.01 -17.02
CA LEU A 241 -3.11 9.57 -15.77
C LEU A 241 -4.17 10.45 -15.08
N PRO A 242 -4.14 10.55 -13.74
CA PRO A 242 -5.00 11.50 -13.01
C PRO A 242 -4.67 12.96 -13.36
N GLU A 243 -5.65 13.82 -13.26
CA GLU A 243 -5.51 15.25 -13.58
C GLU A 243 -4.37 15.93 -12.82
N THR A 244 -4.00 15.44 -11.66
CA THR A 244 -2.90 15.98 -10.87
C THR A 244 -1.53 15.81 -11.56
N LEU A 245 -1.42 14.91 -12.55
CA LEU A 245 -0.15 14.54 -13.20
C LEU A 245 -0.05 14.96 -14.66
N VAL A 246 -1.01 15.78 -15.17
CA VAL A 246 -1.05 16.11 -16.60
C VAL A 246 -0.43 17.47 -16.96
N LYS A 247 0.14 18.18 -16.00
CA LYS A 247 0.56 19.60 -16.13
C LYS A 247 1.42 19.90 -17.36
N ASN A 248 2.39 19.03 -17.67
CA ASN A 248 3.32 19.23 -18.78
C ASN A 248 2.97 18.36 -20.00
N LEU A 249 1.82 17.69 -19.98
CA LEU A 249 1.43 16.74 -21.00
C LEU A 249 0.30 17.30 -21.88
N HIS A 250 0.19 16.77 -23.09
CA HIS A 250 -0.97 17.02 -23.95
C HIS A 250 -2.09 16.04 -23.55
N VAL A 251 -3.26 16.58 -23.24
CA VAL A 251 -4.46 15.76 -22.95
C VAL A 251 -5.13 15.42 -24.28
N ILE A 252 -5.28 14.14 -24.55
CA ILE A 252 -5.91 13.64 -25.78
C ILE A 252 -7.42 13.55 -25.54
N PRO A 253 -8.25 14.37 -26.23
CA PRO A 253 -9.70 14.43 -25.96
C PRO A 253 -10.46 13.31 -26.68
N ILE A 254 -10.64 12.17 -26.04
CA ILE A 254 -11.42 11.05 -26.62
C ILE A 254 -12.91 11.30 -26.32
N SER A 255 -13.68 11.57 -27.36
CA SER A 255 -15.12 11.83 -27.24
C SER A 255 -15.89 10.63 -26.67
N GLY A 256 -16.79 10.89 -25.72
CA GLY A 256 -17.62 9.86 -25.12
C GLY A 256 -16.91 8.96 -24.12
N CYS A 257 -15.62 9.19 -23.86
CA CYS A 257 -14.84 8.34 -22.97
C CYS A 257 -14.50 9.08 -21.67
N HIS A 258 -15.12 8.65 -20.57
CA HIS A 258 -14.87 9.20 -19.24
C HIS A 258 -14.34 8.10 -18.34
N ILE A 259 -13.08 8.19 -17.96
CA ILE A 259 -12.45 7.21 -17.09
C ILE A 259 -12.37 7.81 -15.68
N GLN A 260 -12.93 7.11 -14.72
CA GLN A 260 -12.89 7.53 -13.32
C GLN A 260 -12.51 6.35 -12.44
N ARG A 261 -11.87 6.65 -11.34
CA ARG A 261 -11.65 5.69 -10.26
C ARG A 261 -12.06 6.33 -8.93
N GLU A 262 -12.49 5.51 -8.00
CA GLU A 262 -12.84 5.95 -6.66
C GLU A 262 -11.63 5.84 -5.75
N LEU A 263 -11.38 6.89 -5.00
CA LEU A 263 -10.35 6.95 -3.98
C LEU A 263 -11.03 7.09 -2.63
N GLY A 264 -10.46 6.44 -1.62
CA GLY A 264 -11.05 6.49 -0.29
C GLY A 264 -10.27 5.67 0.71
N TYR A 265 -10.93 5.29 1.79
CA TYR A 265 -10.29 4.45 2.80
C TYR A 265 -11.07 3.14 2.99
N ILE A 266 -10.32 2.15 3.48
CA ILE A 266 -10.88 0.85 3.85
C ILE A 266 -10.39 0.45 5.24
N HIS A 267 -11.20 -0.35 5.93
CA HIS A 267 -10.79 -1.05 7.15
C HIS A 267 -11.50 -2.40 7.23
N HIS A 268 -11.04 -3.28 8.11
CA HIS A 268 -11.63 -4.60 8.27
C HIS A 268 -12.99 -4.47 8.98
N THR A 269 -14.05 -5.04 8.41
CA THR A 269 -15.44 -4.91 8.90
C THR A 269 -15.60 -5.36 10.36
N LYS A 270 -14.91 -6.44 10.75
CA LYS A 270 -15.05 -7.04 12.07
C LYS A 270 -14.11 -6.44 13.12
N LYS A 271 -13.28 -5.46 12.75
CA LYS A 271 -12.31 -4.86 13.67
C LYS A 271 -12.86 -3.55 14.23
N THR A 272 -12.86 -3.42 15.54
CA THR A 272 -13.12 -2.15 16.21
C THR A 272 -11.96 -1.22 15.93
N LEU A 273 -12.24 -0.05 15.38
CA LEU A 273 -11.21 0.96 15.10
C LEU A 273 -10.74 1.61 16.40
N SER A 274 -9.44 1.81 16.51
CA SER A 274 -8.81 2.57 17.60
C SER A 274 -9.27 4.03 17.55
N ASN A 275 -9.12 4.74 18.66
CA ASN A 275 -9.39 6.19 18.69
C ASN A 275 -8.47 6.92 17.71
N SER A 276 -7.23 6.47 17.55
CA SER A 276 -6.29 7.01 16.57
C SER A 276 -6.79 6.83 15.14
N ALA A 277 -7.34 5.66 14.80
CA ALA A 277 -7.90 5.40 13.47
C ALA A 277 -9.17 6.24 13.23
N LYS A 278 -10.04 6.34 14.20
CA LYS A 278 -11.26 7.17 14.11
C LYS A 278 -10.90 8.63 13.87
N ALA A 279 -9.93 9.16 14.58
CA ALA A 279 -9.43 10.52 14.34
C ALA A 279 -8.88 10.72 12.93
N UNK A 280 -8.24 9.70 12.32
CA UNK A 280 -7.81 9.75 11.14
C UNK A 280 -8.74 9.84 10.23
N ILE A 281 -9.66 9.04 10.33
CA ILE A 281 -10.81 8.98 9.41
C ILE A 281 -11.61 10.29 9.41
N ALA A 282 -11.85 10.85 10.58
CA ALA A 282 -12.57 12.12 10.70
C ALA A 282 -11.89 13.27 9.94
N LEU A 283 -10.56 13.31 9.93
CA LEU A 283 -9.80 14.32 9.15
C LEU A 283 -9.91 14.07 7.64
N ILE A 284 -9.88 12.81 7.21
CA ILE A 284 -9.96 12.46 5.79
C ILE A 284 -11.39 12.68 5.26
N ASN A 285 -12.37 12.43 6.09
CA ASN A 285 -13.80 12.50 5.75
C ASN A 285 -14.55 13.29 6.81
N PRO A 286 -14.36 14.62 6.87
CA PRO A 286 -15.05 15.41 7.88
C PRO A 286 -16.57 15.26 7.75
N PRO A 287 -17.29 15.18 8.86
CA PRO A 287 -18.76 15.15 8.80
C PRO A 287 -19.30 16.43 8.16
N LEU A 288 -20.33 16.28 7.34
CA LEU A 288 -21.01 17.39 6.67
C LEU A 288 -21.64 18.36 7.66
#